data_dfaba27cbf7d9bb01fc0df84e4ee13ea
#
_entry.id   dfaba27cbf7d9bb01fc0df84e4ee13ea
#
_cell.length_a   1.000
_cell.length_b   1.000
_cell.length_c   1.000
_cell.angle_alpha   90.00
_cell.angle_beta   90.00
_cell.angle_gamma   90.00
#
_symmetry.space_group_name_H-M   'P 1'
#
loop_
_entity.id
_entity.type
_entity.pdbx_description
1 polymer ?
#
loop_
_entity_poly.entity_id
_entity_poly.type
_entity_poly.pdbx_seq_one_letter_code
_entity_poly.pdbx_strand_id
1 'polypeptide(L)'
;MVQRFVQQMQSEFEMSLVGELTYFLGLQIKQMEDTIFISQSKYARNIIKKFGMDNAAHKRTPAPTHLKLTKDEKGISVDQSLYRSMIGSLLYLTASRPDITYAVGVCDRYQADPKVSHLTQVKRILKYVNGTSDYGIMYSHCENSTLYGYCDADWAGSADDRKSTSGGCFFLGTNLISWFSKKQNCVALSTAEAEYVAAGSSCSQLVWMKQMLKEYDVEQDALTLYCDNMSAINISKNPVQHSKTKHIDIRHHYIRDLVENKIVILEHVGTKEQIADIFTKALDTVQFEKLRGKLGICLHEEA
;
A
#
# COMPACT_ATOMS: atom_id res chain seq x y z
N MET A 1 19.26 25.87 -9.86
CA MET A 1 18.88 25.54 -8.47
C MET A 1 19.80 24.48 -7.88
N VAL A 2 19.90 23.28 -8.43
CA VAL A 2 20.71 22.16 -7.91
C VAL A 2 22.18 22.53 -7.68
N GLN A 3 22.87 23.12 -8.66
CA GLN A 3 24.29 23.51 -8.50
C GLN A 3 24.52 24.49 -7.34
N ARG A 4 23.63 25.46 -7.15
CA ARG A 4 23.73 26.41 -6.04
C ARG A 4 23.53 25.72 -4.69
N PHE A 5 22.57 24.79 -4.59
CA PHE A 5 22.37 23.98 -3.40
C PHE A 5 23.61 23.11 -3.09
N VAL A 6 24.16 22.44 -4.10
CA VAL A 6 25.39 21.63 -3.95
C VAL A 6 26.55 22.47 -3.43
N GLN A 7 26.79 23.66 -4.01
CA GLN A 7 27.84 24.57 -3.55
C GLN A 7 27.64 25.00 -2.11
N GLN A 8 26.40 25.34 -1.73
CA GLN A 8 26.07 25.74 -0.36
C GLN A 8 26.29 24.59 0.63
N MET A 9 25.85 23.37 0.27
CA MET A 9 26.04 22.18 1.12
C MET A 9 27.52 21.81 1.26
N GLN A 10 28.32 21.91 0.19
CA GLN A 10 29.75 21.62 0.24
C GLN A 10 30.54 22.69 1.03
N SER A 11 30.02 23.92 1.17
CA SER A 11 30.66 24.96 2.00
C SER A 11 30.43 24.73 3.49
N GLU A 12 29.33 24.08 3.86
CA GLU A 12 28.95 23.85 5.26
C GLU A 12 29.33 22.45 5.77
N PHE A 13 29.40 21.47 4.86
CA PHE A 13 29.63 20.07 5.22
C PHE A 13 30.75 19.45 4.36
N GLU A 14 31.56 18.59 4.99
CA GLU A 14 32.54 17.75 4.28
C GLU A 14 31.79 16.66 3.52
N MET A 15 31.46 16.91 2.26
CA MET A 15 30.71 15.99 1.41
C MET A 15 31.16 16.09 -0.04
N SER A 16 31.01 14.98 -0.78
CA SER A 16 31.30 14.89 -2.21
C SER A 16 30.03 14.69 -3.02
N LEU A 17 29.99 15.28 -4.21
CA LEU A 17 28.95 15.00 -5.21
C LEU A 17 29.41 13.79 -6.03
N VAL A 18 28.69 12.67 -5.94
CA VAL A 18 29.03 11.42 -6.66
C VAL A 18 28.24 11.23 -7.98
N GLY A 19 27.56 12.26 -8.45
CA GLY A 19 26.74 12.21 -9.67
C GLY A 19 25.33 11.66 -9.42
N GLU A 20 24.71 11.10 -10.45
CA GLU A 20 23.39 10.50 -10.35
C GLU A 20 23.40 9.25 -9.47
N LEU A 21 22.42 9.17 -8.56
CA LEU A 21 22.29 8.02 -7.67
C LEU A 21 21.72 6.81 -8.43
N THR A 22 22.46 5.70 -8.44
CA THR A 22 21.98 4.40 -8.90
C THR A 22 21.44 3.53 -7.76
N TYR A 23 21.80 3.89 -6.51
CA TYR A 23 21.33 3.26 -5.28
C TYR A 23 21.07 4.30 -4.20
N PHE A 24 19.94 4.17 -3.50
CA PHE A 24 19.60 5.00 -2.35
C PHE A 24 18.81 4.17 -1.31
N LEU A 25 19.31 4.07 -0.09
CA LEU A 25 18.68 3.32 1.01
C LEU A 25 18.28 1.88 0.63
N GLY A 26 19.11 1.20 -0.18
CA GLY A 26 18.84 -0.17 -0.65
C GLY A 26 17.90 -0.27 -1.84
N LEU A 27 17.38 0.84 -2.34
CA LEU A 27 16.61 0.92 -3.58
C LEU A 27 17.55 1.12 -4.76
N GLN A 28 17.31 0.40 -5.85
CA GLN A 28 17.95 0.61 -7.15
C GLN A 28 17.17 1.71 -7.87
N ILE A 29 17.90 2.73 -8.33
CA ILE A 29 17.31 3.88 -9.01
C ILE A 29 17.90 3.91 -10.43
N LYS A 30 17.01 3.98 -11.42
CA LYS A 30 17.39 4.23 -12.80
C LYS A 30 16.67 5.48 -13.29
N GLN A 31 17.45 6.52 -13.53
CA GLN A 31 16.98 7.79 -14.09
C GLN A 31 17.05 7.71 -15.61
N MET A 32 16.00 8.19 -16.25
CA MET A 32 15.87 8.32 -17.71
C MET A 32 15.40 9.76 -18.00
N GLU A 33 15.29 10.14 -19.26
CA GLU A 33 14.98 11.53 -19.64
C GLU A 33 13.70 12.07 -18.97
N ASP A 34 12.61 11.31 -19.01
CA ASP A 34 11.30 11.71 -18.47
C ASP A 34 10.76 10.77 -17.38
N THR A 35 11.54 9.81 -16.93
CA THR A 35 11.08 8.82 -15.97
C THR A 35 12.15 8.42 -14.96
N ILE A 36 11.70 7.96 -13.80
CA ILE A 36 12.55 7.35 -12.77
C ILE A 36 11.98 5.98 -12.44
N PHE A 37 12.76 4.93 -12.60
CA PHE A 37 12.40 3.59 -12.21
C PHE A 37 13.05 3.20 -10.88
N ILE A 38 12.24 2.80 -9.91
CA ILE A 38 12.70 2.41 -8.57
C ILE A 38 12.40 0.94 -8.34
N SER A 39 13.42 0.15 -8.02
CA SER A 39 13.27 -1.28 -7.77
C SER A 39 14.15 -1.78 -6.62
N GLN A 40 13.92 -3.02 -6.21
CA GLN A 40 14.78 -3.78 -5.29
C GLN A 40 15.17 -5.14 -5.92
N SER A 41 15.39 -5.18 -7.22
CA SER A 41 15.60 -6.43 -7.98
C SER A 41 16.73 -7.30 -7.41
N LYS A 42 17.87 -6.68 -7.05
CA LYS A 42 18.99 -7.40 -6.42
C LYS A 42 18.60 -7.97 -5.05
N TYR A 43 17.87 -7.19 -4.25
CA TYR A 43 17.40 -7.64 -2.95
C TYR A 43 16.37 -8.77 -3.09
N ALA A 44 15.42 -8.66 -4.02
CA ALA A 44 14.42 -9.69 -4.32
C ALA A 44 15.10 -11.02 -4.66
N ARG A 45 16.09 -11.04 -5.58
CA ARG A 45 16.86 -12.24 -5.91
C ARG A 45 17.63 -12.79 -4.70
N ASN A 46 18.20 -11.93 -3.87
CA ASN A 46 18.94 -12.35 -2.68
C ASN A 46 18.04 -13.04 -1.65
N ILE A 47 16.83 -12.54 -1.37
CA ILE A 47 15.90 -13.20 -0.44
C ILE A 47 15.36 -14.51 -1.01
N ILE A 48 15.10 -14.59 -2.32
CA ILE A 48 14.71 -15.83 -2.98
C ILE A 48 15.78 -16.91 -2.79
N LYS A 49 17.04 -16.58 -3.05
CA LYS A 49 18.18 -17.49 -2.83
C LYS A 49 18.36 -17.84 -1.35
N LYS A 50 18.30 -16.85 -0.46
CA LYS A 50 18.41 -17.03 1.00
C LYS A 50 17.42 -18.05 1.54
N PHE A 51 16.21 -18.08 1.01
CA PHE A 51 15.14 -19.01 1.46
C PHE A 51 14.97 -20.23 0.58
N GLY A 52 15.92 -20.51 -0.36
CA GLY A 52 15.93 -21.70 -1.22
C GLY A 52 14.73 -21.78 -2.15
N MET A 53 14.27 -20.65 -2.70
CA MET A 53 13.09 -20.55 -3.55
C MET A 53 13.41 -20.28 -5.03
N ASP A 54 14.69 -20.27 -5.40
CA ASP A 54 15.19 -19.99 -6.76
C ASP A 54 14.70 -21.00 -7.82
N ASN A 55 14.56 -22.28 -7.44
CA ASN A 55 14.03 -23.32 -8.32
C ASN A 55 12.52 -23.55 -8.17
N ALA A 56 11.81 -22.71 -7.42
CA ALA A 56 10.40 -22.88 -7.16
C ALA A 56 9.54 -22.38 -8.33
N ALA A 57 8.52 -23.16 -8.70
CA ALA A 57 7.56 -22.74 -9.74
C ALA A 57 6.89 -21.41 -9.39
N HIS A 58 6.89 -20.49 -10.34
CA HIS A 58 6.37 -19.14 -10.16
C HIS A 58 4.85 -19.12 -9.89
N LYS A 59 4.37 -18.08 -9.25
CA LYS A 59 2.96 -17.78 -9.05
C LYS A 59 2.62 -16.43 -9.66
N ARG A 60 1.43 -16.30 -10.29
CA ARG A 60 0.97 -15.05 -10.91
C ARG A 60 0.42 -14.04 -9.90
N THR A 61 0.04 -14.50 -8.69
CA THR A 61 -0.49 -13.65 -7.61
C THR A 61 0.16 -14.02 -6.27
N PRO A 62 0.40 -13.04 -5.37
CA PRO A 62 0.99 -13.29 -4.06
C PRO A 62 0.05 -14.03 -3.11
N ALA A 63 -1.26 -13.96 -3.35
CA ALA A 63 -2.28 -14.64 -2.55
C ALA A 63 -3.27 -15.38 -3.46
N PRO A 64 -3.83 -16.53 -3.04
CA PRO A 64 -4.93 -17.18 -3.76
C PRO A 64 -6.23 -16.41 -3.53
N THR A 65 -7.14 -16.37 -4.49
CA THR A 65 -8.38 -15.56 -4.51
C THR A 65 -9.25 -15.70 -3.23
N HIS A 66 -9.21 -16.83 -2.58
CA HIS A 66 -10.01 -17.07 -1.36
C HIS A 66 -9.12 -17.30 -0.14
N LEU A 67 -8.00 -16.54 -0.06
CA LEU A 67 -7.10 -16.64 1.09
C LEU A 67 -7.86 -16.34 2.40
N LYS A 68 -7.92 -17.33 3.28
CA LYS A 68 -8.37 -17.20 4.67
C LYS A 68 -7.34 -17.87 5.56
N LEU A 69 -6.54 -17.07 6.23
CA LEU A 69 -5.65 -17.56 7.29
C LEU A 69 -6.33 -17.40 8.64
N THR A 70 -6.08 -18.35 9.52
CA THR A 70 -6.52 -18.35 10.92
C THR A 70 -5.33 -18.70 11.80
N LYS A 71 -5.46 -18.60 13.11
CA LYS A 71 -4.42 -19.04 14.07
C LYS A 71 -4.00 -20.49 13.90
N ASP A 72 -4.86 -21.30 13.27
CA ASP A 72 -4.58 -22.74 12.97
C ASP A 72 -4.05 -23.49 14.21
N GLU A 73 -4.79 -23.40 15.32
CA GLU A 73 -4.37 -23.89 16.64
C GLU A 73 -3.94 -25.36 16.65
N LYS A 74 -4.51 -26.17 15.74
CA LYS A 74 -4.17 -27.60 15.58
C LYS A 74 -3.08 -27.85 14.52
N GLY A 75 -2.61 -26.81 13.85
CA GLY A 75 -1.61 -26.87 12.81
C GLY A 75 -0.22 -27.21 13.36
N ILE A 76 0.61 -27.79 12.51
CA ILE A 76 2.01 -28.11 12.84
C ILE A 76 2.79 -26.79 12.95
N SER A 77 3.46 -26.58 14.08
CA SER A 77 4.31 -25.43 14.32
C SER A 77 5.56 -25.45 13.45
N VAL A 78 6.02 -24.28 13.04
CA VAL A 78 7.25 -24.11 12.26
C VAL A 78 8.26 -23.23 13.05
N ASP A 79 9.50 -23.23 12.60
CA ASP A 79 10.53 -22.37 13.19
C ASP A 79 10.10 -20.89 13.12
N GLN A 80 9.90 -20.31 14.30
CA GLN A 80 9.46 -18.92 14.46
C GLN A 80 10.52 -17.93 13.97
N SER A 81 11.81 -18.23 14.18
CA SER A 81 12.90 -17.35 13.78
C SER A 81 13.03 -17.30 12.26
N LEU A 82 12.90 -18.45 11.60
CA LEU A 82 12.85 -18.55 10.13
C LEU A 82 11.65 -17.77 9.60
N TYR A 83 10.46 -17.99 10.17
CA TYR A 83 9.23 -17.31 9.72
C TYR A 83 9.36 -15.80 9.85
N ARG A 84 9.82 -15.28 11.00
CA ARG A 84 10.07 -13.85 11.22
C ARG A 84 11.12 -13.28 10.27
N SER A 85 12.18 -14.02 9.98
CA SER A 85 13.19 -13.60 8.99
C SER A 85 12.59 -13.47 7.58
N MET A 86 11.68 -14.38 7.18
CA MET A 86 10.98 -14.31 5.90
C MET A 86 10.04 -13.08 5.85
N ILE A 87 9.22 -12.90 6.89
CA ILE A 87 8.30 -11.75 6.97
C ILE A 87 9.05 -10.42 6.96
N GLY A 88 10.08 -10.26 7.80
CA GLY A 88 10.88 -9.03 7.84
C GLY A 88 11.54 -8.71 6.49
N SER A 89 12.03 -9.74 5.78
CA SER A 89 12.58 -9.57 4.44
C SER A 89 11.52 -9.12 3.42
N LEU A 90 10.32 -9.68 3.50
CA LEU A 90 9.20 -9.29 2.61
C LEU A 90 8.63 -7.90 2.95
N LEU A 91 8.56 -7.53 4.25
CA LEU A 91 8.16 -6.18 4.68
C LEU A 91 9.11 -5.11 4.13
N TYR A 92 10.42 -5.35 4.16
CA TYR A 92 11.38 -4.43 3.54
C TYR A 92 11.18 -4.32 2.01
N LEU A 93 10.83 -5.41 1.35
CA LEU A 93 10.55 -5.41 -0.09
C LEU A 93 9.29 -4.62 -0.46
N THR A 94 8.30 -4.48 0.45
CA THR A 94 7.08 -3.69 0.18
C THR A 94 7.37 -2.21 -0.07
N ALA A 95 8.56 -1.69 0.24
CA ALA A 95 8.96 -0.31 -0.04
C ALA A 95 9.02 0.02 -1.55
N SER A 96 9.20 -0.98 -2.43
CA SER A 96 9.14 -0.82 -3.89
C SER A 96 8.14 -1.77 -4.56
N ARG A 97 7.47 -2.61 -3.76
CA ARG A 97 6.52 -3.63 -4.23
C ARG A 97 5.20 -3.51 -3.46
N PRO A 98 4.42 -2.44 -3.72
CA PRO A 98 3.09 -2.27 -3.13
C PRO A 98 2.15 -3.45 -3.38
N ASP A 99 2.30 -4.15 -4.48
CA ASP A 99 1.50 -5.29 -4.90
C ASP A 99 1.55 -6.51 -3.95
N ILE A 100 2.59 -6.64 -3.11
CA ILE A 100 2.66 -7.71 -2.11
C ILE A 100 2.20 -7.28 -0.71
N THR A 101 1.94 -6.00 -0.50
CA THR A 101 1.72 -5.42 0.85
C THR A 101 0.60 -6.11 1.61
N TYR A 102 -0.56 -6.35 0.97
CA TYR A 102 -1.67 -7.07 1.60
C TYR A 102 -1.28 -8.49 2.02
N ALA A 103 -0.71 -9.26 1.10
CA ALA A 103 -0.38 -10.66 1.36
C ALA A 103 0.66 -10.80 2.48
N VAL A 104 1.66 -9.92 2.52
CA VAL A 104 2.67 -9.86 3.58
C VAL A 104 2.02 -9.47 4.91
N GLY A 105 1.20 -8.41 4.92
CA GLY A 105 0.50 -7.93 6.12
C GLY A 105 -0.45 -8.96 6.73
N VAL A 106 -1.09 -9.82 5.93
CA VAL A 106 -1.90 -10.92 6.44
C VAL A 106 -1.03 -11.99 7.11
N CYS A 107 0.11 -12.35 6.50
CA CYS A 107 1.05 -13.33 7.08
C CYS A 107 1.75 -12.80 8.34
N ASP A 108 2.03 -11.50 8.40
CA ASP A 108 2.65 -10.82 9.52
C ASP A 108 1.91 -11.04 10.86
N ARG A 109 0.60 -11.17 10.81
CA ARG A 109 -0.29 -11.37 11.97
C ARG A 109 0.02 -12.64 12.77
N TYR A 110 0.71 -13.62 12.17
CA TYR A 110 0.95 -14.95 12.75
C TYR A 110 2.40 -15.19 13.17
N GLN A 111 3.22 -14.16 13.29
CA GLN A 111 4.63 -14.26 13.69
C GLN A 111 4.86 -14.79 15.12
N ALA A 112 3.85 -14.69 16.00
CA ALA A 112 3.96 -15.15 17.39
C ALA A 112 3.91 -16.68 17.51
N ASP A 113 3.09 -17.35 16.67
CA ASP A 113 2.94 -18.81 16.66
C ASP A 113 2.66 -19.29 15.22
N PRO A 114 3.70 -19.30 14.35
CA PRO A 114 3.53 -19.65 12.95
C PRO A 114 3.31 -21.15 12.74
N LYS A 115 2.39 -21.49 11.84
CA LYS A 115 2.05 -22.87 11.46
C LYS A 115 2.44 -23.14 10.00
N VAL A 116 2.41 -24.40 9.59
CA VAL A 116 2.71 -24.83 8.22
C VAL A 116 1.80 -24.13 7.19
N SER A 117 0.52 -23.89 7.53
CA SER A 117 -0.42 -23.15 6.69
C SER A 117 0.07 -21.72 6.41
N HIS A 118 0.57 -21.02 7.43
CA HIS A 118 1.16 -19.67 7.32
C HIS A 118 2.44 -19.70 6.47
N LEU A 119 3.34 -20.63 6.75
CA LEU A 119 4.59 -20.79 5.99
C LEU A 119 4.32 -21.08 4.51
N THR A 120 3.30 -21.88 4.21
CA THR A 120 2.88 -22.18 2.84
C THR A 120 2.46 -20.91 2.09
N GLN A 121 1.73 -20.00 2.77
CA GLN A 121 1.35 -18.72 2.19
C GLN A 121 2.57 -17.79 1.99
N VAL A 122 3.49 -17.72 2.95
CA VAL A 122 4.74 -16.94 2.79
C VAL A 122 5.57 -17.47 1.61
N LYS A 123 5.69 -18.78 1.48
CA LYS A 123 6.35 -19.41 0.31
C LYS A 123 5.64 -19.07 -1.00
N ARG A 124 4.30 -18.91 -1.01
CA ARG A 124 3.58 -18.47 -2.21
C ARG A 124 3.98 -17.02 -2.59
N ILE A 125 4.10 -16.12 -1.61
CA ILE A 125 4.56 -14.73 -1.87
C ILE A 125 5.98 -14.77 -2.47
N LEU A 126 6.90 -15.56 -1.91
CA LEU A 126 8.24 -15.71 -2.45
C LEU A 126 8.24 -16.28 -3.88
N LYS A 127 7.36 -17.24 -4.21
CA LYS A 127 7.17 -17.76 -5.58
C LYS A 127 6.67 -16.70 -6.55
N TYR A 128 5.80 -15.79 -6.10
CA TYR A 128 5.36 -14.64 -6.88
C TYR A 128 6.52 -13.65 -7.11
N VAL A 129 7.26 -13.31 -6.06
CA VAL A 129 8.44 -12.43 -6.14
C VAL A 129 9.51 -13.03 -7.05
N ASN A 130 9.73 -14.36 -7.01
CA ASN A 130 10.67 -15.04 -7.91
C ASN A 130 10.30 -14.84 -9.39
N GLY A 131 9.01 -14.92 -9.73
CA GLY A 131 8.53 -14.67 -11.10
C GLY A 131 8.45 -13.19 -11.50
N THR A 132 8.68 -12.26 -10.55
CA THR A 132 8.57 -10.81 -10.75
C THR A 132 9.72 -10.04 -10.09
N SER A 133 10.90 -10.63 -10.00
CA SER A 133 12.05 -10.05 -9.29
C SER A 133 12.52 -8.72 -9.87
N ASP A 134 12.30 -8.50 -11.16
CA ASP A 134 12.74 -7.32 -11.89
C ASP A 134 11.68 -6.21 -11.98
N TYR A 135 10.53 -6.42 -11.34
CA TYR A 135 9.48 -5.40 -11.25
C TYR A 135 9.87 -4.29 -10.26
N GLY A 136 9.46 -3.08 -10.60
CA GLY A 136 9.62 -1.88 -9.79
C GLY A 136 8.50 -0.90 -10.05
N ILE A 137 8.59 0.29 -9.44
CA ILE A 137 7.64 1.39 -9.63
C ILE A 137 8.25 2.37 -10.64
N MET A 138 7.47 2.71 -11.65
CA MET A 138 7.80 3.75 -12.62
C MET A 138 7.19 5.08 -12.17
N TYR A 139 8.01 6.11 -12.13
CA TYR A 139 7.62 7.50 -11.91
C TYR A 139 7.85 8.27 -13.21
N SER A 140 6.80 8.80 -13.79
CA SER A 140 6.87 9.59 -15.02
C SER A 140 6.86 11.09 -14.70
N HIS A 141 7.56 11.86 -15.50
CA HIS A 141 7.41 13.32 -15.46
C HIS A 141 5.95 13.67 -15.77
N CYS A 142 5.34 14.45 -14.90
CA CYS A 142 3.96 14.87 -15.04
C CYS A 142 3.85 16.35 -14.66
N GLU A 143 3.31 17.17 -15.57
CA GLU A 143 3.05 18.60 -15.30
C GLU A 143 1.95 18.79 -14.24
N ASN A 144 1.04 17.83 -14.15
CA ASN A 144 -0.03 17.84 -13.15
C ASN A 144 0.46 17.25 -11.82
N SER A 145 0.53 18.08 -10.79
CA SER A 145 0.92 17.70 -9.42
C SER A 145 -0.30 17.59 -8.47
N THR A 146 -1.49 17.25 -8.99
CA THR A 146 -2.69 17.06 -8.17
C THR A 146 -2.53 15.84 -7.26
N LEU A 147 -2.75 16.06 -5.95
CA LEU A 147 -2.75 15.01 -4.93
C LEU A 147 -4.16 14.41 -4.78
N TYR A 148 -4.28 13.11 -4.91
CA TYR A 148 -5.53 12.39 -4.69
C TYR A 148 -5.25 10.96 -4.16
N GLY A 149 -6.29 10.26 -3.72
CA GLY A 149 -6.14 8.90 -3.20
C GLY A 149 -7.35 8.00 -3.43
N TYR A 150 -7.15 6.73 -3.14
CA TYR A 150 -8.18 5.69 -3.08
C TYR A 150 -8.18 5.05 -1.71
N CYS A 151 -9.35 4.71 -1.20
CA CYS A 151 -9.49 3.92 0.04
C CYS A 151 -10.49 2.79 -0.14
N ASP A 152 -10.21 1.67 0.50
CA ASP A 152 -11.08 0.48 0.54
C ASP A 152 -10.97 -0.21 1.89
N ALA A 153 -11.98 -1.00 2.26
CA ALA A 153 -11.90 -1.91 3.40
C ALA A 153 -12.59 -3.23 3.09
N ASP A 154 -11.94 -4.34 3.39
CA ASP A 154 -12.65 -5.60 3.51
C ASP A 154 -13.57 -5.56 4.74
N TRP A 155 -14.72 -6.21 4.69
CA TRP A 155 -15.56 -6.31 5.86
C TRP A 155 -15.35 -7.64 6.60
N ALA A 156 -14.91 -7.54 7.86
CA ALA A 156 -14.71 -8.68 8.73
C ALA A 156 -13.82 -9.79 8.13
N GLY A 157 -12.80 -9.42 7.33
CA GLY A 157 -11.95 -10.36 6.58
C GLY A 157 -11.05 -11.22 7.47
N SER A 158 -10.75 -10.78 8.70
CA SER A 158 -10.05 -11.60 9.67
C SER A 158 -10.97 -12.69 10.24
N ALA A 159 -10.65 -13.95 9.97
CA ALA A 159 -11.43 -15.08 10.48
C ALA A 159 -11.30 -15.26 12.00
N ASP A 160 -10.20 -14.79 12.61
CA ASP A 160 -9.92 -14.97 14.04
C ASP A 160 -10.69 -13.99 14.94
N ASP A 161 -10.82 -12.73 14.52
CA ASP A 161 -11.38 -11.66 15.35
C ASP A 161 -12.35 -10.73 14.63
N ARG A 162 -12.72 -11.06 13.40
CA ARG A 162 -13.71 -10.34 12.58
C ARG A 162 -13.35 -8.87 12.30
N LYS A 163 -12.09 -8.49 12.48
CA LYS A 163 -11.62 -7.16 12.14
C LYS A 163 -11.38 -7.04 10.64
N SER A 164 -11.66 -5.86 10.12
CA SER A 164 -11.45 -5.48 8.73
C SER A 164 -9.99 -5.10 8.46
N THR A 165 -9.60 -5.10 7.20
CA THR A 165 -8.34 -4.53 6.72
C THR A 165 -8.65 -3.27 5.92
N SER A 166 -8.07 -2.14 6.30
CA SER A 166 -8.10 -0.91 5.51
C SER A 166 -6.93 -0.87 4.54
N GLY A 167 -7.19 -0.44 3.33
CA GLY A 167 -6.20 -0.16 2.30
C GLY A 167 -6.33 1.26 1.78
N GLY A 168 -5.20 1.86 1.43
CA GLY A 168 -5.17 3.15 0.77
C GLY A 168 -3.96 3.28 -0.14
N CYS A 169 -4.11 4.06 -1.20
CA CYS A 169 -3.01 4.45 -2.08
C CYS A 169 -3.21 5.89 -2.56
N PHE A 170 -2.10 6.60 -2.72
CA PHE A 170 -2.09 8.04 -2.94
C PHE A 170 -1.18 8.38 -4.10
N PHE A 171 -1.66 9.28 -4.95
CA PHE A 171 -1.01 9.66 -6.18
C PHE A 171 -0.73 11.16 -6.19
N LEU A 172 0.40 11.52 -6.77
CA LEU A 172 0.72 12.88 -7.18
C LEU A 172 0.79 12.89 -8.72
N GLY A 173 -0.18 13.52 -9.37
CA GLY A 173 -0.40 13.33 -10.80
C GLY A 173 -0.69 11.86 -11.13
N THR A 174 0.11 11.25 -11.99
CA THR A 174 -0.03 9.82 -12.36
C THR A 174 0.78 8.88 -11.48
N ASN A 175 1.58 9.40 -10.54
CA ASN A 175 2.59 8.65 -9.81
C ASN A 175 2.11 8.21 -8.43
N LEU A 176 2.23 6.93 -8.11
CA LEU A 176 1.96 6.39 -6.78
C LEU A 176 3.07 6.83 -5.81
N ILE A 177 2.72 7.61 -4.78
CA ILE A 177 3.69 8.14 -3.81
C ILE A 177 3.61 7.53 -2.43
N SER A 178 2.46 6.95 -2.08
CA SER A 178 2.26 6.31 -0.76
C SER A 178 1.17 5.25 -0.82
N TRP A 179 1.26 4.23 0.06
CA TRP A 179 0.26 3.17 0.19
C TRP A 179 0.31 2.53 1.56
N PHE A 180 -0.79 1.88 1.92
CA PHE A 180 -0.84 1.04 3.13
C PHE A 180 -1.87 -0.08 3.01
N SER A 181 -1.63 -1.14 3.77
CA SER A 181 -2.59 -2.20 4.09
C SER A 181 -2.51 -2.47 5.58
N LYS A 182 -3.58 -2.20 6.33
CA LYS A 182 -3.55 -2.24 7.79
C LYS A 182 -4.82 -2.84 8.36
N LYS A 183 -4.68 -3.83 9.25
CA LYS A 183 -5.80 -4.38 10.03
C LYS A 183 -6.38 -3.29 10.94
N GLN A 184 -7.70 -3.12 10.95
CA GLN A 184 -8.39 -2.17 11.82
C GLN A 184 -8.28 -2.58 13.30
N ASN A 185 -8.25 -1.59 14.19
CA ASN A 185 -8.18 -1.83 15.62
C ASN A 185 -9.54 -2.18 16.25
N CYS A 186 -10.65 -1.82 15.59
CA CYS A 186 -12.02 -2.10 16.00
C CYS A 186 -12.68 -3.13 15.08
N VAL A 187 -13.79 -3.69 15.52
CA VAL A 187 -14.68 -4.52 14.72
C VAL A 187 -15.75 -3.61 14.12
N ALA A 188 -15.82 -3.52 12.80
CA ALA A 188 -16.88 -2.79 12.12
C ALA A 188 -18.16 -3.62 12.06
N LEU A 189 -19.30 -3.01 12.42
CA LEU A 189 -20.61 -3.66 12.45
C LEU A 189 -21.29 -3.70 11.07
N SER A 190 -20.75 -2.98 10.09
CA SER A 190 -21.25 -2.95 8.71
C SER A 190 -20.13 -2.70 7.72
N THR A 191 -20.38 -2.99 6.45
CA THR A 191 -19.46 -2.63 5.35
C THR A 191 -19.23 -1.12 5.31
N ALA A 192 -20.30 -0.33 5.45
CA ALA A 192 -20.21 1.14 5.45
C ALA A 192 -19.33 1.68 6.59
N GLU A 193 -19.36 1.06 7.78
CA GLU A 193 -18.48 1.44 8.88
C GLU A 193 -17.01 1.08 8.59
N ALA A 194 -16.74 -0.12 8.08
CA ALA A 194 -15.39 -0.52 7.70
C ALA A 194 -14.78 0.45 6.68
N GLU A 195 -15.53 0.80 5.65
CA GLU A 195 -15.16 1.77 4.62
C GLU A 195 -14.96 3.18 5.19
N TYR A 196 -15.86 3.60 6.09
CA TYR A 196 -15.76 4.91 6.74
C TYR A 196 -14.49 5.04 7.59
N VAL A 197 -14.09 3.96 8.31
CA VAL A 197 -12.83 3.90 9.06
C VAL A 197 -11.61 3.97 8.12
N ALA A 198 -11.66 3.28 6.99
CA ALA A 198 -10.59 3.33 5.99
C ALA A 198 -10.47 4.73 5.36
N ALA A 199 -11.60 5.35 5.03
CA ALA A 199 -11.65 6.71 4.51
C ALA A 199 -11.07 7.73 5.51
N GLY A 200 -11.40 7.62 6.80
CA GLY A 200 -10.86 8.48 7.86
C GLY A 200 -9.33 8.39 7.96
N SER A 201 -8.78 7.17 7.90
CA SER A 201 -7.33 6.94 7.90
C SER A 201 -6.66 7.54 6.67
N SER A 202 -7.30 7.38 5.50
CA SER A 202 -6.80 7.90 4.22
C SER A 202 -6.87 9.43 4.14
N CYS A 203 -7.93 10.05 4.68
CA CYS A 203 -8.03 11.51 4.79
C CYS A 203 -6.88 12.09 5.63
N SER A 204 -6.56 11.47 6.77
CA SER A 204 -5.45 11.92 7.62
C SER A 204 -4.13 11.90 6.86
N GLN A 205 -3.91 10.86 6.05
CA GLN A 205 -2.70 10.73 5.23
C GLN A 205 -2.64 11.79 4.12
N LEU A 206 -3.77 12.04 3.42
CA LEU A 206 -3.86 13.09 2.39
C LEU A 206 -3.58 14.47 2.97
N VAL A 207 -4.18 14.81 4.11
CA VAL A 207 -3.95 16.11 4.77
C VAL A 207 -2.49 16.29 5.16
N TRP A 208 -1.85 15.24 5.70
CA TRP A 208 -0.43 15.26 6.02
C TRP A 208 0.43 15.50 4.77
N MET A 209 0.16 14.77 3.67
CA MET A 209 0.90 14.95 2.41
C MET A 209 0.67 16.34 1.80
N LYS A 210 -0.54 16.91 1.90
CA LYS A 210 -0.81 18.29 1.49
C LYS A 210 0.08 19.27 2.26
N GLN A 211 0.24 19.08 3.57
CA GLN A 211 1.12 19.94 4.38
C GLN A 211 2.58 19.79 3.92
N MET A 212 3.05 18.56 3.67
CA MET A 212 4.41 18.34 3.17
C MET A 212 4.64 18.99 1.79
N LEU A 213 3.69 18.89 0.86
CA LEU A 213 3.79 19.50 -0.46
C LEU A 213 3.87 21.03 -0.37
N LYS A 214 3.16 21.63 0.58
CA LYS A 214 3.22 23.08 0.83
C LYS A 214 4.61 23.57 1.21
N GLU A 215 5.41 22.76 1.94
CA GLU A 215 6.80 23.09 2.26
C GLU A 215 7.71 23.15 1.01
N TYR A 216 7.25 22.56 -0.11
CA TYR A 216 7.92 22.59 -1.41
C TYR A 216 7.28 23.56 -2.40
N ASP A 217 6.42 24.49 -1.92
CA ASP A 217 5.67 25.45 -2.74
C ASP A 217 4.74 24.78 -3.77
N VAL A 218 4.29 23.55 -3.49
CA VAL A 218 3.31 22.83 -4.31
C VAL A 218 1.95 22.92 -3.67
N GLU A 219 1.21 23.96 -4.02
CA GLU A 219 -0.14 24.19 -3.47
C GLU A 219 -1.13 23.16 -4.01
N GLN A 220 -2.02 22.74 -3.14
CA GLN A 220 -3.09 21.79 -3.45
C GLN A 220 -4.45 22.41 -3.11
N ASP A 221 -5.40 22.30 -4.00
CA ASP A 221 -6.80 22.61 -3.77
C ASP A 221 -7.47 21.60 -2.82
N ALA A 222 -8.78 21.37 -2.98
CA ALA A 222 -9.47 20.31 -2.28
C ALA A 222 -8.94 18.94 -2.72
N LEU A 223 -8.65 18.07 -1.75
CA LEU A 223 -8.09 16.73 -1.99
C LEU A 223 -9.20 15.74 -2.34
N THR A 224 -9.05 15.00 -3.42
CA THR A 224 -10.03 13.98 -3.80
C THR A 224 -9.64 12.62 -3.21
N LEU A 225 -10.59 11.97 -2.52
CA LEU A 225 -10.48 10.60 -2.05
C LEU A 225 -11.59 9.75 -2.67
N TYR A 226 -11.19 8.74 -3.45
CA TYR A 226 -12.11 7.80 -4.10
C TYR A 226 -12.46 6.64 -3.17
N CYS A 227 -13.76 6.37 -3.03
CA CYS A 227 -14.34 5.27 -2.24
C CYS A 227 -15.45 4.61 -3.06
N ASP A 228 -15.59 3.30 -3.02
CA ASP A 228 -16.65 2.60 -3.78
C ASP A 228 -17.93 2.36 -2.95
N ASN A 229 -17.96 2.82 -1.69
CA ASN A 229 -19.12 2.68 -0.82
C ASN A 229 -19.92 3.98 -0.65
N MET A 230 -21.02 4.10 -1.38
CA MET A 230 -21.91 5.27 -1.31
C MET A 230 -22.44 5.54 0.11
N SER A 231 -22.64 4.50 0.92
CA SER A 231 -23.11 4.68 2.29
C SER A 231 -22.05 5.35 3.18
N ALA A 232 -20.78 4.96 3.02
CA ALA A 232 -19.66 5.62 3.71
C ALA A 232 -19.51 7.09 3.28
N ILE A 233 -19.63 7.37 1.97
CA ILE A 233 -19.62 8.72 1.43
C ILE A 233 -20.77 9.56 2.00
N ASN A 234 -21.99 9.01 2.05
CA ASN A 234 -23.14 9.72 2.60
C ASN A 234 -23.02 9.98 4.10
N ILE A 235 -22.40 9.08 4.88
CA ILE A 235 -22.12 9.29 6.30
C ILE A 235 -21.17 10.48 6.48
N SER A 236 -20.18 10.66 5.60
CA SER A 236 -19.24 11.78 5.68
C SER A 236 -19.87 13.14 5.35
N LYS A 237 -20.89 13.15 4.48
CA LYS A 237 -21.58 14.37 4.02
C LYS A 237 -22.76 14.79 4.91
N ASN A 238 -23.30 13.89 5.72
CA ASN A 238 -24.57 14.09 6.40
C ASN A 238 -24.34 14.33 7.91
N PRO A 239 -24.63 15.53 8.45
CA PRO A 239 -24.47 15.85 9.87
C PRO A 239 -25.50 15.12 10.76
N VAL A 240 -26.64 14.65 10.19
CA VAL A 240 -27.68 13.96 10.93
C VAL A 240 -27.27 12.51 11.16
N GLN A 241 -27.09 12.13 12.42
CA GLN A 241 -26.85 10.74 12.80
C GLN A 241 -28.13 9.91 12.52
N HIS A 242 -28.14 9.18 11.42
CA HIS A 242 -29.17 8.16 11.20
C HIS A 242 -29.04 7.05 12.26
N SER A 243 -30.16 6.42 12.64
CA SER A 243 -30.17 5.30 13.59
C SER A 243 -29.17 4.19 13.24
N LYS A 244 -28.87 4.02 11.95
CA LYS A 244 -27.90 3.05 11.41
C LYS A 244 -26.42 3.41 11.63
N THR A 245 -26.09 4.63 12.07
CA THR A 245 -24.72 5.12 12.24
C THR A 245 -24.39 5.52 13.67
N LYS A 246 -25.34 5.37 14.61
CA LYS A 246 -25.15 5.72 16.04
C LYS A 246 -24.06 4.92 16.75
N HIS A 247 -23.69 3.75 16.20
CA HIS A 247 -22.64 2.89 16.74
C HIS A 247 -21.22 3.32 16.33
N ILE A 248 -21.10 4.23 15.35
CA ILE A 248 -19.79 4.71 14.89
C ILE A 248 -19.25 5.70 15.95
N ASP A 249 -18.06 5.40 16.47
CA ASP A 249 -17.40 6.20 17.49
C ASP A 249 -17.11 7.63 16.98
N ILE A 250 -17.37 8.62 17.81
CA ILE A 250 -17.19 10.07 17.53
C ILE A 250 -15.79 10.37 17.01
N ARG A 251 -14.77 9.66 17.49
CA ARG A 251 -13.37 9.82 17.00
C ARG A 251 -13.20 9.58 15.50
N HIS A 252 -14.13 8.87 14.87
CA HIS A 252 -14.11 8.65 13.41
C HIS A 252 -14.79 9.78 12.63
N HIS A 253 -15.38 10.77 13.31
CA HIS A 253 -16.09 11.87 12.65
C HIS A 253 -15.18 13.00 12.16
N TYR A 254 -13.87 12.94 12.41
CA TYR A 254 -12.89 13.85 11.84
C TYR A 254 -13.04 14.06 10.32
N ILE A 255 -13.37 12.98 9.60
CA ILE A 255 -13.61 13.05 8.16
C ILE A 255 -14.76 14.02 7.78
N ARG A 256 -15.78 14.16 8.64
CA ARG A 256 -16.89 15.10 8.42
C ARG A 256 -16.41 16.55 8.41
N ASP A 257 -15.59 16.90 9.38
CA ASP A 257 -15.03 18.24 9.47
C ASP A 257 -14.20 18.56 8.21
N LEU A 258 -13.44 17.61 7.70
CA LEU A 258 -12.67 17.78 6.47
C LEU A 258 -13.56 17.94 5.22
N VAL A 259 -14.66 17.22 5.15
CA VAL A 259 -15.61 17.28 4.03
C VAL A 259 -16.44 18.58 4.10
N GLU A 260 -16.93 18.96 5.27
CA GLU A 260 -17.69 20.20 5.50
C GLU A 260 -16.85 21.44 5.15
N ASN A 261 -15.59 21.46 5.58
CA ASN A 261 -14.65 22.55 5.29
C ASN A 261 -14.05 22.46 3.87
N LYS A 262 -14.50 21.52 3.03
CA LYS A 262 -14.03 21.31 1.64
C LYS A 262 -12.51 21.08 1.54
N ILE A 263 -11.90 20.55 2.58
CA ILE A 263 -10.49 20.17 2.57
C ILE A 263 -10.30 18.84 1.80
N VAL A 264 -11.26 17.92 1.98
CA VAL A 264 -11.32 16.64 1.28
C VAL A 264 -12.70 16.49 0.62
N ILE A 265 -12.70 15.96 -0.58
CA ILE A 265 -13.91 15.58 -1.33
C ILE A 265 -13.92 14.06 -1.46
N LEU A 266 -14.97 13.40 -0.95
CA LEU A 266 -15.18 11.97 -1.21
C LEU A 266 -15.98 11.81 -2.50
N GLU A 267 -15.39 11.07 -3.45
CA GLU A 267 -16.01 10.73 -4.72
C GLU A 267 -16.21 9.23 -4.86
N HIS A 268 -17.32 8.86 -5.51
CA HIS A 268 -17.59 7.45 -5.77
C HIS A 268 -16.81 6.95 -6.97
N VAL A 269 -16.17 5.79 -6.79
CA VAL A 269 -15.55 5.03 -7.88
C VAL A 269 -16.22 3.66 -7.99
N GLY A 270 -16.39 3.15 -9.22
CA GLY A 270 -16.92 1.79 -9.40
C GLY A 270 -15.95 0.74 -8.90
N THR A 271 -16.46 -0.33 -8.28
CA THR A 271 -15.66 -1.40 -7.66
C THR A 271 -14.60 -2.01 -8.60
N LYS A 272 -14.88 -2.12 -9.90
CA LYS A 272 -13.89 -2.62 -10.87
C LYS A 272 -12.69 -1.68 -11.08
N GLU A 273 -12.84 -0.41 -10.73
CA GLU A 273 -11.82 0.64 -10.85
C GLU A 273 -11.22 1.05 -9.52
N GLN A 274 -11.66 0.44 -8.39
CA GLN A 274 -11.14 0.69 -7.06
C GLN A 274 -9.71 0.14 -6.93
N ILE A 275 -8.73 1.05 -6.99
CA ILE A 275 -7.31 0.64 -6.94
C ILE A 275 -6.91 0.11 -5.56
N ALA A 276 -7.53 0.64 -4.50
CA ALA A 276 -7.21 0.23 -3.14
C ALA A 276 -7.61 -1.23 -2.80
N ASP A 277 -8.41 -1.91 -3.64
CA ASP A 277 -8.76 -3.33 -3.51
C ASP A 277 -7.53 -4.25 -3.36
N ILE A 278 -6.43 -3.93 -4.04
CA ILE A 278 -5.19 -4.72 -3.98
C ILE A 278 -4.54 -4.73 -2.59
N PHE A 279 -4.93 -3.76 -1.73
CA PHE A 279 -4.41 -3.61 -0.36
C PHE A 279 -5.34 -4.19 0.71
N THR A 280 -6.52 -4.69 0.35
CA THR A 280 -7.54 -5.15 1.31
C THR A 280 -7.95 -6.60 1.11
N LYS A 281 -7.86 -7.12 -0.10
CA LYS A 281 -8.35 -8.48 -0.44
C LYS A 281 -7.47 -9.20 -1.45
N ALA A 282 -7.56 -10.52 -1.43
CA ALA A 282 -6.94 -11.37 -2.45
C ALA A 282 -7.79 -11.34 -3.72
N LEU A 283 -7.20 -10.93 -4.82
CA LEU A 283 -7.84 -10.76 -6.12
C LEU A 283 -7.60 -11.95 -7.05
N ASP A 284 -8.48 -12.16 -8.01
CA ASP A 284 -8.19 -13.02 -9.15
C ASP A 284 -7.03 -12.45 -9.99
N THR A 285 -6.45 -13.29 -10.82
CA THR A 285 -5.22 -12.94 -11.55
C THR A 285 -5.42 -11.74 -12.49
N VAL A 286 -6.57 -11.66 -13.18
CA VAL A 286 -6.82 -10.60 -14.16
C VAL A 286 -6.96 -9.25 -13.47
N GLN A 287 -7.78 -9.19 -12.43
CA GLN A 287 -7.98 -7.96 -11.65
C GLN A 287 -6.69 -7.56 -10.91
N PHE A 288 -5.96 -8.51 -10.35
CA PHE A 288 -4.69 -8.24 -9.68
C PHE A 288 -3.67 -7.60 -10.64
N GLU A 289 -3.45 -8.19 -11.82
CA GLU A 289 -2.51 -7.68 -12.82
C GLU A 289 -2.93 -6.30 -13.34
N LYS A 290 -4.24 -6.07 -13.57
CA LYS A 290 -4.79 -4.76 -13.93
C LYS A 290 -4.48 -3.70 -12.87
N LEU A 291 -4.78 -3.98 -11.60
CA LEU A 291 -4.57 -3.00 -10.53
C LEU A 291 -3.07 -2.79 -10.24
N ARG A 292 -2.25 -3.85 -10.32
CA ARG A 292 -0.79 -3.72 -10.25
C ARG A 292 -0.26 -2.76 -11.31
N GLY A 293 -0.71 -2.88 -12.56
CA GLY A 293 -0.34 -1.95 -13.63
C GLY A 293 -0.76 -0.50 -13.34
N LYS A 294 -1.98 -0.30 -12.80
CA LYS A 294 -2.45 1.03 -12.38
C LYS A 294 -1.64 1.67 -11.25
N LEU A 295 -0.95 0.86 -10.44
CA LEU A 295 0.00 1.35 -9.43
C LEU A 295 1.37 1.76 -10.04
N GLY A 296 1.55 1.65 -11.35
CA GLY A 296 2.82 1.92 -12.01
C GLY A 296 3.87 0.82 -11.78
N ILE A 297 3.46 -0.40 -11.41
CA ILE A 297 4.37 -1.52 -11.20
C ILE A 297 4.55 -2.28 -12.51
N CYS A 298 5.75 -2.23 -13.06
CA CYS A 298 6.07 -2.83 -14.35
C CYS A 298 7.51 -3.39 -14.39
N LEU A 299 7.85 -4.04 -15.50
CA LEU A 299 9.23 -4.29 -15.89
C LEU A 299 9.82 -3.00 -16.48
N HIS A 300 11.11 -2.78 -16.26
CA HIS A 300 11.81 -1.63 -16.81
C HIS A 300 11.77 -1.57 -18.37
N GLU A 301 11.71 -2.74 -19.03
CA GLU A 301 11.71 -2.85 -20.50
C GLU A 301 10.32 -2.58 -21.13
N GLU A 302 9.27 -2.49 -20.32
CA GLU A 302 7.88 -2.25 -20.75
C GLU A 302 7.45 -0.77 -20.58
N ALA A 303 8.38 0.10 -20.20
CA ALA A 303 8.15 1.50 -19.84
C ALA A 303 8.51 2.50 -20.95
#